data_5bb8a83e36aa39eb6b45d48b879b206e
#
_entry.id   5bb8a83e36aa39eb6b45d48b879b206e
#
_cell.length_a   1.000
_cell.length_b   1.000
_cell.length_c   1.000
_cell.angle_alpha   90.00
_cell.angle_beta   90.00
_cell.angle_gamma   90.00
#
_symmetry.space_group_name_H-M   'P 1'
#
loop_
_entity.id
_entity.type
_entity.pdbx_description
1 polymer ?
#
loop_
_entity_poly.entity_id
_entity_poly.type
_entity_poly.pdbx_seq_one_letter_code
_entity_poly.pdbx_strand_id
1 'polypeptide(L)'
;MFAPPLIRRPAAGIVLIVEDHLLVQITATARIEDAGLSTLVAGDADEAMAILTSRDDVAAVFTDIDMPGSMDGLALAAIIRRRWPQIQVVVTSGQRPSKAAGLPDGVAFFQKPYDYSNLVNQFR
;
A
#
# COMPACT_ATOMS: atom_id res chain seq x y z
N MET A 1 -6.60 -1.39 32.02
CA MET A 1 -6.53 -1.25 31.44
C MET A 1 -6.42 -1.43 30.56
N PHE A 2 -6.18 -1.56 30.13
CA PHE A 2 -6.14 -1.57 29.20
C PHE A 2 -5.64 -1.57 28.30
N ALA A 3 -5.46 -1.80 27.97
CA ALA A 3 -5.03 -1.77 27.11
C ALA A 3 -4.90 -1.50 26.18
N PRO A 4 -4.58 -1.26 25.82
CA PRO A 4 -4.46 -0.78 24.64
C PRO A 4 -4.65 -1.41 23.53
N PRO A 5 -4.96 -1.36 23.33
CA PRO A 5 -4.96 -1.76 22.29
C PRO A 5 -4.52 -1.54 21.25
N LEU A 6 -4.31 -1.32 21.54
CA LEU A 6 -3.97 -1.01 20.85
C LEU A 6 -3.66 -1.32 19.90
N ILE A 7 -3.58 -1.57 19.87
CA ILE A 7 -3.35 -1.77 19.17
C ILE A 7 -3.27 -2.06 18.12
N ARG A 8 -3.25 -2.38 17.63
CA ARG A 8 -3.18 -2.56 16.60
C ARG A 8 -3.78 -2.32 15.66
N ARG A 9 -3.79 -1.97 15.49
CA ARG A 9 -4.28 -1.58 14.67
C ARG A 9 -4.36 -1.61 13.30
N PRO A 10 -3.46 -1.97 12.37
CA PRO A 10 -3.71 -2.02 10.95
C PRO A 10 -4.90 -2.88 10.58
N ALA A 11 -5.18 -3.90 11.36
CA ALA A 11 -6.34 -4.75 11.12
C ALA A 11 -7.65 -3.99 11.21
N ALA A 12 -7.66 -2.86 11.92
CA ALA A 12 -8.86 -2.03 12.07
C ALA A 12 -8.95 -0.92 11.03
N GLY A 13 -7.92 -0.74 10.20
CA GLY A 13 -7.87 0.31 9.20
C GLY A 13 -8.07 -0.20 7.80
N ILE A 14 -7.94 0.71 6.85
CA ILE A 14 -8.14 0.44 5.44
C ILE A 14 -6.80 0.27 4.73
N VAL A 15 -6.71 -0.68 3.81
CA VAL A 15 -5.59 -0.82 2.89
C VAL A 15 -5.94 -0.08 1.60
N LEU A 16 -5.17 0.93 1.26
CA LEU A 16 -5.33 1.66 0.02
C LEU A 16 -4.49 0.98 -1.06
N ILE A 17 -5.14 0.51 -2.10
CA ILE A 17 -4.49 -0.14 -3.25
C ILE A 17 -4.33 0.90 -4.34
N VAL A 18 -3.09 1.17 -4.75
CA VAL A 18 -2.80 2.15 -5.80
C VAL A 18 -2.28 1.40 -7.01
N GLU A 19 -3.11 1.34 -8.05
CA GLU A 19 -2.85 0.52 -9.22
C GLU A 19 -3.67 1.03 -10.40
N ASP A 20 -3.04 1.23 -11.55
CA ASP A 20 -3.74 1.75 -12.73
C ASP A 20 -4.41 0.65 -13.57
N HIS A 21 -4.02 -0.60 -13.40
CA HIS A 21 -4.52 -1.72 -14.20
C HIS A 21 -5.74 -2.34 -13.53
N LEU A 22 -6.89 -2.29 -14.21
CA LEU A 22 -8.16 -2.71 -13.62
C LEU A 22 -8.17 -4.15 -13.12
N LEU A 23 -7.62 -5.09 -13.89
CA LEU A 23 -7.62 -6.50 -13.48
C LEU A 23 -6.77 -6.71 -12.24
N VAL A 24 -5.67 -5.99 -12.12
CA VAL A 24 -4.82 -6.08 -10.93
C VAL A 24 -5.54 -5.47 -9.73
N GLN A 25 -6.25 -4.36 -9.91
CA GLN A 25 -7.09 -3.77 -8.85
C GLN A 25 -8.08 -4.80 -8.32
N ILE A 26 -8.80 -5.46 -9.22
CA ILE A 26 -9.84 -6.43 -8.85
C ILE A 26 -9.22 -7.60 -8.09
N THR A 27 -8.12 -8.15 -8.59
CA THR A 27 -7.47 -9.29 -7.96
C THR A 27 -6.91 -8.93 -6.59
N ALA A 28 -6.23 -7.81 -6.48
CA ALA A 28 -5.65 -7.38 -5.21
C ALA A 28 -6.73 -7.11 -4.17
N THR A 29 -7.81 -6.43 -4.58
CA THR A 29 -8.95 -6.17 -3.70
C THR A 29 -9.53 -7.47 -3.17
N ALA A 30 -9.81 -8.43 -4.06
CA ALA A 30 -10.40 -9.70 -3.65
C ALA A 30 -9.51 -10.45 -2.66
N ARG A 31 -8.20 -10.51 -2.94
CA ARG A 31 -7.27 -11.25 -2.09
C ARG A 31 -7.07 -10.61 -0.73
N ILE A 32 -7.00 -9.28 -0.70
CA ILE A 32 -6.82 -8.57 0.56
C ILE A 32 -8.10 -8.63 1.39
N GLU A 33 -9.26 -8.50 0.75
CA GLU A 33 -10.54 -8.60 1.46
C GLU A 33 -10.82 -10.02 1.95
N ASP A 34 -10.40 -11.04 1.21
CA ASP A 34 -10.50 -12.42 1.68
C ASP A 34 -9.73 -12.65 2.98
N ALA A 35 -8.68 -11.87 3.20
CA ALA A 35 -7.90 -11.95 4.43
C ALA A 35 -8.53 -11.17 5.59
N GLY A 36 -9.70 -10.59 5.39
CA GLY A 36 -10.43 -9.88 6.44
C GLY A 36 -10.12 -8.39 6.53
N LEU A 37 -9.47 -7.83 5.53
CA LEU A 37 -9.07 -6.41 5.54
C LEU A 37 -9.98 -5.59 4.63
N SER A 38 -10.24 -4.35 5.03
CA SER A 38 -11.02 -3.42 4.20
C SER A 38 -10.11 -2.72 3.20
N THR A 39 -10.64 -2.40 2.02
CA THR A 39 -9.83 -1.81 0.96
C THR A 39 -10.47 -0.57 0.37
N LEU A 40 -9.63 0.30 -0.20
CA LEU A 40 -10.00 1.34 -1.15
C LEU A 40 -9.02 1.26 -2.31
N VAL A 41 -9.44 1.76 -3.46
CA VAL A 41 -8.62 1.71 -4.67
C VAL A 41 -8.40 3.11 -5.21
N ALA A 42 -7.17 3.41 -5.59
CA ALA A 42 -6.81 4.60 -6.34
C ALA A 42 -6.16 4.18 -7.66
N GLY A 43 -6.49 4.86 -8.74
CA GLY A 43 -5.96 4.52 -10.06
C GLY A 43 -4.60 5.12 -10.35
N ASP A 44 -4.17 6.10 -9.56
CA ASP A 44 -2.86 6.74 -9.72
C ASP A 44 -2.46 7.43 -8.40
N ALA A 45 -1.27 8.02 -8.42
CA ALA A 45 -0.73 8.65 -7.21
C ALA A 45 -1.52 9.90 -6.82
N ASP A 46 -2.05 10.66 -7.77
CA ASP A 46 -2.84 11.86 -7.46
C ASP A 46 -4.12 11.49 -6.73
N GLU A 47 -4.81 10.45 -7.19
CA GLU A 47 -6.00 9.97 -6.53
C GLU A 47 -5.67 9.43 -5.13
N ALA A 48 -4.56 8.71 -5.01
CA ALA A 48 -4.10 8.21 -3.71
C ALA A 48 -3.85 9.36 -2.74
N MET A 49 -3.20 10.42 -3.20
CA MET A 49 -2.93 11.58 -2.35
C MET A 49 -4.21 12.27 -1.91
N ALA A 50 -5.21 12.37 -2.81
CA ALA A 50 -6.50 12.95 -2.46
C ALA A 50 -7.18 12.14 -1.36
N ILE A 51 -7.14 10.81 -1.46
CA ILE A 51 -7.72 9.93 -0.44
C ILE A 51 -6.99 10.11 0.89
N LEU A 52 -5.66 10.09 0.87
CA LEU A 52 -4.86 10.17 2.10
C LEU A 52 -5.02 11.50 2.82
N THR A 53 -5.18 12.59 2.07
CA THR A 53 -5.37 13.90 2.70
C THR A 53 -6.77 14.10 3.25
N SER A 54 -7.76 13.36 2.75
CA SER A 54 -9.16 13.52 3.16
C SER A 54 -9.61 12.51 4.20
N ARG A 55 -8.80 11.48 4.50
CA ARG A 55 -9.17 10.40 5.41
C ARG A 55 -8.05 10.17 6.42
N ASP A 56 -8.44 9.73 7.60
CA ASP A 56 -7.48 9.38 8.65
C ASP A 56 -7.52 7.90 9.03
N ASP A 57 -8.28 7.09 8.30
CA ASP A 57 -8.48 5.67 8.59
C ASP A 57 -7.70 4.73 7.67
N VAL A 58 -6.79 5.26 6.85
CA VAL A 58 -5.91 4.43 6.02
C VAL A 58 -4.74 3.95 6.85
N ALA A 59 -4.64 2.64 7.03
CA ALA A 59 -3.59 2.03 7.85
C ALA A 59 -2.40 1.57 7.02
N ALA A 60 -2.63 1.26 5.74
CA ALA A 60 -1.58 0.74 4.88
C ALA A 60 -1.83 1.16 3.44
N VAL A 61 -0.76 1.27 2.67
CA VAL A 61 -0.82 1.55 1.23
C VAL A 61 -0.03 0.46 0.51
N PHE A 62 -0.66 -0.11 -0.49
CA PHE A 62 -0.04 -1.08 -1.39
C PHE A 62 -0.03 -0.48 -2.79
N THR A 63 1.14 -0.16 -3.32
CA THR A 63 1.24 0.55 -4.60
C THR A 63 2.18 -0.14 -5.57
N ASP A 64 1.80 -0.14 -6.85
CA ASP A 64 2.71 -0.47 -7.92
C ASP A 64 3.70 0.69 -8.10
N ILE A 65 4.96 0.38 -8.35
CA ILE A 65 5.97 1.38 -8.67
C ILE A 65 5.74 1.95 -10.06
N ASP A 66 5.38 1.08 -11.01
CA ASP A 66 5.32 1.44 -12.43
C ASP A 66 3.92 1.91 -12.77
N MET A 67 3.67 3.21 -12.59
CA MET A 67 2.38 3.81 -12.89
C MET A 67 2.57 5.07 -13.72
N PRO A 68 1.62 5.35 -14.64
CA PRO A 68 1.63 6.64 -15.35
C PRO A 68 1.19 7.77 -14.41
N GLY A 69 1.36 8.99 -14.86
CA GLY A 69 0.90 10.15 -14.13
C GLY A 69 2.03 11.00 -13.59
N SER A 70 1.70 11.87 -12.64
CA SER A 70 2.63 12.88 -12.14
C SER A 70 3.76 12.30 -11.30
N MET A 71 3.55 11.13 -10.71
CA MET A 71 4.60 10.47 -9.95
C MET A 71 4.39 8.95 -9.97
N ASP A 72 5.49 8.21 -9.84
CA ASP A 72 5.42 6.76 -9.74
C ASP A 72 5.23 6.33 -8.28
N GLY A 73 5.16 5.01 -8.07
CA GLY A 73 4.92 4.46 -6.74
C GLY A 73 6.06 4.69 -5.77
N LEU A 74 7.31 4.81 -6.24
CA LEU A 74 8.43 5.10 -5.33
C LEU A 74 8.35 6.52 -4.81
N ALA A 75 8.04 7.49 -5.66
CA ALA A 75 7.86 8.87 -5.24
C ALA A 75 6.69 8.99 -4.26
N LEU A 76 5.59 8.28 -4.57
CA LEU A 76 4.44 8.24 -3.68
C LEU A 76 4.81 7.66 -2.32
N ALA A 77 5.53 6.53 -2.31
CA ALA A 77 5.94 5.88 -1.07
C ALA A 77 6.80 6.81 -0.21
N ALA A 78 7.71 7.56 -0.83
CA ALA A 78 8.55 8.50 -0.10
C ALA A 78 7.73 9.61 0.57
N ILE A 79 6.73 10.13 -0.15
CA ILE A 79 5.86 11.15 0.40
C ILE A 79 5.05 10.61 1.57
N ILE A 80 4.50 9.41 1.41
CA ILE A 80 3.67 8.80 2.46
C ILE A 80 4.51 8.56 3.72
N ARG A 81 5.71 8.03 3.57
CA ARG A 81 6.58 7.78 4.73
C ARG A 81 6.92 9.05 5.49
N ARG A 82 7.03 10.17 4.78
CA ARG A 82 7.37 11.45 5.39
C ARG A 82 6.16 12.12 6.06
N ARG A 83 5.00 12.09 5.39
CA ARG A 83 3.81 12.81 5.86
C ARG A 83 2.94 11.99 6.81
N TRP A 84 2.91 10.68 6.64
CA TRP A 84 2.08 9.77 7.46
C TRP A 84 2.94 8.60 7.93
N PRO A 85 3.86 8.85 8.88
CA PRO A 85 4.81 7.80 9.28
C PRO A 85 4.17 6.57 9.92
N GLN A 86 2.92 6.68 10.37
CA GLN A 86 2.19 5.56 10.95
C GLN A 86 1.60 4.63 9.88
N ILE A 87 1.51 5.08 8.63
CA ILE A 87 0.97 4.24 7.56
C ILE A 87 2.05 3.28 7.07
N GLN A 88 1.69 2.01 7.02
CA GLN A 88 2.56 0.98 6.46
C GLN A 88 2.54 1.07 4.94
N VAL A 89 3.70 1.00 4.29
CA VAL A 89 3.78 1.10 2.84
C VAL A 89 4.44 -0.14 2.26
N VAL A 90 3.79 -0.74 1.27
CA VAL A 90 4.33 -1.86 0.50
C VAL A 90 4.30 -1.46 -0.97
N VAL A 91 5.43 -1.64 -1.65
CA VAL A 91 5.52 -1.37 -3.10
C VAL A 91 5.79 -2.67 -3.84
N THR A 92 5.33 -2.72 -5.08
CA THR A 92 5.56 -3.86 -5.94
C THR A 92 5.96 -3.42 -7.35
N SER A 93 6.71 -4.27 -8.05
CA SER A 93 7.13 -4.00 -9.41
C SER A 93 7.50 -5.31 -10.09
N GLY A 94 7.32 -5.35 -11.42
CA GLY A 94 7.85 -6.43 -12.24
C GLY A 94 9.31 -6.24 -12.59
N GLN A 95 9.89 -5.12 -12.20
CA GLN A 95 11.27 -4.79 -12.51
C GLN A 95 12.24 -5.57 -11.64
N ARG A 96 13.50 -5.53 -12.05
CA ARG A 96 14.57 -6.21 -11.32
C ARG A 96 14.82 -5.55 -9.96
N PRO A 97 15.50 -6.28 -9.06
CA PRO A 97 15.78 -5.75 -7.71
C PRO A 97 16.51 -4.42 -7.69
N SER A 98 17.18 -4.01 -8.76
CA SER A 98 17.82 -2.70 -8.80
C SER A 98 16.83 -1.56 -8.58
N LYS A 99 15.56 -1.75 -8.94
CA LYS A 99 14.52 -0.77 -8.63
C LYS A 99 14.33 -0.60 -7.14
N ALA A 100 14.47 -1.70 -6.40
CA ALA A 100 14.26 -1.67 -4.95
C ALA A 100 15.34 -0.87 -4.22
N ALA A 101 16.47 -0.61 -4.86
CA ALA A 101 17.54 0.16 -4.22
C ALA A 101 17.14 1.60 -3.90
N GLY A 102 16.06 2.11 -4.52
CA GLY A 102 15.55 3.44 -4.24
C GLY A 102 14.46 3.49 -3.20
N LEU A 103 14.21 2.40 -2.46
CA LEU A 103 13.14 2.35 -1.48
C LEU A 103 13.43 3.27 -0.29
N PRO A 104 12.44 4.06 0.16
CA PRO A 104 12.56 4.76 1.42
C PRO A 104 12.64 3.78 2.59
N ASP A 105 13.21 4.23 3.70
CA ASP A 105 13.29 3.42 4.91
C ASP A 105 11.87 3.03 5.37
N GLY A 106 11.72 1.77 5.76
CA GLY A 106 10.46 1.27 6.28
C GLY A 106 9.45 0.84 5.23
N VAL A 107 9.82 0.88 3.96
CA VAL A 107 8.95 0.44 2.86
C VAL A 107 9.33 -0.99 2.48
N ALA A 108 8.34 -1.89 2.45
CA ALA A 108 8.55 -3.26 2.00
C ALA A 108 8.39 -3.34 0.48
N PHE A 109 9.15 -4.23 -0.14
CA PHE A 109 9.11 -4.45 -1.58
C PHE A 109 8.76 -5.89 -1.88
N PHE A 110 7.82 -6.09 -2.82
CA PHE A 110 7.46 -7.40 -3.35
C PHE A 110 7.64 -7.38 -4.85
N GLN A 111 8.51 -8.23 -5.38
CA GLN A 111 8.67 -8.36 -6.82
C GLN A 111 7.56 -9.23 -7.40
N LYS A 112 7.00 -8.81 -8.53
CA LYS A 112 5.99 -9.61 -9.25
C LYS A 112 6.66 -10.80 -9.94
N PRO A 113 6.03 -11.96 -10.00
CA PRO A 113 4.80 -12.32 -9.27
C PRO A 113 5.09 -12.57 -7.80
N TYR A 114 4.16 -12.22 -6.94
CA TYR A 114 4.32 -12.39 -5.49
C TYR A 114 3.17 -13.24 -4.94
N ASP A 115 3.43 -13.81 -3.76
CA ASP A 115 2.44 -14.60 -3.06
C ASP A 115 1.56 -13.67 -2.22
N TYR A 116 0.26 -13.66 -2.49
CA TYR A 116 -0.67 -12.81 -1.75
C TYR A 116 -0.70 -13.14 -0.26
N SER A 117 -0.44 -14.41 0.12
CA SER A 117 -0.36 -14.75 1.54
C SER A 117 0.76 -13.97 2.23
N ASN A 118 1.92 -13.87 1.59
CA ASN A 118 3.02 -13.09 2.13
C ASN A 118 2.69 -11.60 2.15
N LEU A 119 2.00 -11.12 1.13
CA LEU A 119 1.61 -9.72 1.06
C LEU A 119 0.66 -9.34 2.18
N VAL A 120 -0.42 -10.12 2.38
CA VAL A 120 -1.41 -9.79 3.41
C VAL A 120 -0.82 -9.88 4.81
N ASN A 121 0.19 -10.73 5.02
CA ASN A 121 0.86 -10.81 6.31
C ASN A 121 1.56 -9.49 6.69
N GLN A 122 1.91 -8.67 5.70
CA GLN A 122 2.49 -7.35 5.99
C GLN A 122 1.47 -6.41 6.64
N PHE A 123 0.19 -6.64 6.40
CA PHE A 123 -0.88 -5.73 6.85
C PHE A 123 -1.53 -6.18 8.15
N ARG A 124 -1.09 -7.28 8.70
CA ARG A 124 -1.66 -7.84 9.94
C ARG A 124 -0.86 -7.47 11.16
#